data_94e51af939d411fefe66f380ed47199b
#
_entry.id   94e51af939d411fefe66f380ed47199b
#
_cell.length_a   1.000
_cell.length_b   1.000
_cell.length_c   1.000
_cell.angle_alpha   90.00
_cell.angle_beta   90.00
_cell.angle_gamma   90.00
#
_symmetry.space_group_name_H-M   'P 1'
#
loop_
_entity.id
_entity.type
_entity.pdbx_description
1 polymer ?
#
loop_
_entity_poly.entity_id
_entity_poly.type
_entity_poly.pdbx_seq_one_letter_code
_entity_poly.pdbx_strand_id
1 'polypeptide(L)'
;MKYIPPKFTRLADMAAIDVGRLTEDEARGILEAIRWPKGPVCPHCGSIKITRLNPKSEKVRDGVIQCNDCRGQFTVMVGTIMHRSHITLRQWVQAFYAMCSSKKGVSALQLQRNLGIHTYKAAWHLCHRIRLAMSEGPLADGLKGTVEVDETFVGGRPRQSVINKYYDPKQFCGHGSTKIPVMVLVERNGNAVSKPIERVDSFNLKSAIIENVNENSTIMTDEWQAYKGIGKNFKGGHKVIKHKDKIYVKGDITTNTAESYFALLKRGVHGIFHHVSKRHLNRYCQEFQFRWNHRKLNDGTRAEHAIQGIEGKRLTYKKAVC
;
A
#
# COMPACT_ATOMS: atom_id res chain seq x y z
N MET A 1 -23.73 5.37 -32.13
CA MET A 1 -22.94 6.44 -31.50
C MET A 1 -21.48 6.28 -31.93
N LYS A 2 -20.86 7.32 -32.52
CA LYS A 2 -19.43 7.30 -32.81
C LYS A 2 -18.69 7.29 -31.45
N TYR A 3 -17.78 6.33 -31.23
CA TYR A 3 -16.85 6.35 -30.10
C TYR A 3 -16.04 7.64 -30.18
N ILE A 4 -16.25 8.54 -29.27
CA ILE A 4 -15.38 9.71 -29.06
C ILE A 4 -14.35 9.23 -28.03
N PRO A 5 -13.06 9.12 -28.42
CA PRO A 5 -12.04 8.75 -27.46
C PRO A 5 -12.05 9.76 -26.31
N PRO A 6 -11.86 9.30 -25.06
CA PRO A 6 -11.81 10.19 -23.92
C PRO A 6 -10.72 11.25 -24.13
N LYS A 7 -11.00 12.49 -23.74
CA LYS A 7 -10.06 13.62 -23.80
C LYS A 7 -8.72 13.32 -23.14
N PHE A 8 -8.73 12.40 -22.17
CA PHE A 8 -7.57 11.90 -21.46
C PHE A 8 -7.53 10.37 -21.55
N THR A 9 -6.41 9.84 -21.96
CA THR A 9 -6.17 8.39 -22.04
C THR A 9 -5.43 7.85 -20.83
N ARG A 10 -4.86 8.73 -20.00
CA ARG A 10 -4.02 8.38 -18.83
C ARG A 10 -4.45 9.19 -17.60
N LEU A 11 -4.46 8.53 -16.44
CA LEU A 11 -4.72 9.20 -15.16
C LEU A 11 -3.61 10.21 -14.81
N ALA A 12 -2.39 9.98 -15.29
CA ALA A 12 -1.25 10.88 -15.09
C ALA A 12 -1.52 12.33 -15.55
N ASP A 13 -2.40 12.48 -16.55
CA ASP A 13 -2.70 13.78 -17.19
C ASP A 13 -3.98 14.42 -16.62
N MET A 14 -4.65 13.77 -15.65
CA MET A 14 -5.95 14.19 -15.12
C MET A 14 -5.82 14.88 -13.76
N ALA A 15 -6.55 15.99 -13.61
CA ALA A 15 -6.80 16.58 -12.30
C ALA A 15 -7.94 15.83 -11.57
N ALA A 16 -8.05 16.02 -10.25
CA ALA A 16 -9.10 15.37 -9.45
C ALA A 16 -10.52 15.66 -9.96
N ILE A 17 -10.76 16.85 -10.50
CA ILE A 17 -12.06 17.21 -11.07
C ILE A 17 -12.40 16.43 -12.34
N ASP A 18 -11.40 16.14 -13.17
CA ASP A 18 -11.56 15.36 -14.39
C ASP A 18 -11.88 13.91 -14.05
N VAL A 19 -11.17 13.35 -13.06
CA VAL A 19 -11.45 12.01 -12.52
C VAL A 19 -12.86 11.94 -11.92
N GLY A 20 -13.32 13.01 -11.28
CA GLY A 20 -14.67 13.11 -10.74
C GLY A 20 -15.78 13.06 -11.81
N ARG A 21 -15.48 13.49 -13.03
CA ARG A 21 -16.43 13.58 -14.17
C ARG A 21 -16.41 12.36 -15.10
N LEU A 22 -15.54 11.39 -14.88
CA LEU A 22 -15.45 10.19 -15.72
C LEU A 22 -16.81 9.49 -15.85
N THR A 23 -17.13 9.10 -17.05
CA THR A 23 -18.20 8.13 -17.34
C THR A 23 -17.75 6.71 -17.03
N GLU A 24 -18.68 5.76 -17.01
CA GLU A 24 -18.35 4.34 -16.76
C GLU A 24 -17.48 3.76 -17.90
N ASP A 25 -17.74 4.20 -19.16
CA ASP A 25 -16.99 3.74 -20.34
C ASP A 25 -15.57 4.31 -20.36
N GLU A 26 -15.40 5.58 -20.01
CA GLU A 26 -14.07 6.18 -19.87
C GLU A 26 -13.26 5.51 -18.77
N ALA A 27 -13.87 5.26 -17.62
CA ALA A 27 -13.23 4.53 -16.52
C ALA A 27 -12.83 3.10 -16.93
N ARG A 28 -13.69 2.42 -17.72
CA ARG A 28 -13.36 1.12 -18.31
C ARG A 28 -12.15 1.20 -19.21
N GLY A 29 -12.15 2.17 -20.13
CA GLY A 29 -11.04 2.38 -21.07
C GLY A 29 -9.71 2.61 -20.36
N ILE A 30 -9.69 3.44 -19.31
CA ILE A 30 -8.52 3.70 -18.48
C ILE A 30 -8.03 2.40 -17.79
N LEU A 31 -8.94 1.66 -17.15
CA LEU A 31 -8.59 0.41 -16.47
C LEU A 31 -8.07 -0.66 -17.44
N GLU A 32 -8.67 -0.77 -18.61
CA GLU A 32 -8.22 -1.70 -19.66
C GLU A 32 -6.85 -1.30 -20.22
N ALA A 33 -6.61 -0.02 -20.48
CA ALA A 33 -5.32 0.48 -20.97
C ALA A 33 -4.18 0.22 -19.98
N ILE A 34 -4.44 0.41 -18.67
CA ILE A 34 -3.45 0.16 -17.62
C ILE A 34 -3.22 -1.35 -17.44
N ARG A 35 -4.29 -2.14 -17.42
CA ARG A 35 -4.22 -3.59 -17.19
C ARG A 35 -3.64 -4.34 -18.41
N TRP A 36 -4.00 -3.92 -19.60
CA TRP A 36 -3.68 -4.61 -20.84
C TRP A 36 -3.05 -3.66 -21.89
N PRO A 37 -1.85 -3.16 -21.67
CA PRO A 37 -1.21 -2.20 -22.57
C PRO A 37 -0.98 -2.76 -23.98
N LYS A 38 -0.95 -4.08 -24.13
CA LYS A 38 -0.82 -4.77 -25.44
C LYS A 38 -2.13 -5.44 -25.90
N GLY A 39 -3.26 -5.09 -25.29
CA GLY A 39 -4.57 -5.70 -25.53
C GLY A 39 -4.97 -6.75 -24.51
N PRO A 40 -6.29 -7.06 -24.44
CA PRO A 40 -6.83 -7.96 -23.43
C PRO A 40 -6.26 -9.38 -23.50
N VAL A 41 -5.96 -9.93 -22.33
CA VAL A 41 -5.50 -11.32 -22.15
C VAL A 41 -6.52 -12.06 -21.30
N CYS A 42 -6.88 -13.26 -21.71
CA CYS A 42 -7.84 -14.08 -21.00
C CYS A 42 -7.32 -14.47 -19.61
N PRO A 43 -8.01 -14.13 -18.50
CA PRO A 43 -7.56 -14.47 -17.16
C PRO A 43 -7.74 -15.96 -16.80
N HIS A 44 -8.38 -16.76 -17.68
CA HIS A 44 -8.61 -18.19 -17.47
C HIS A 44 -7.53 -19.06 -18.10
N CYS A 45 -7.10 -18.72 -19.33
CA CYS A 45 -6.16 -19.56 -20.09
C CYS A 45 -4.95 -18.79 -20.67
N GLY A 46 -4.85 -17.49 -20.46
CA GLY A 46 -3.73 -16.68 -20.96
C GLY A 46 -3.78 -16.33 -22.47
N SER A 47 -4.83 -16.76 -23.20
CA SER A 47 -4.93 -16.48 -24.63
C SER A 47 -5.17 -15.01 -24.93
N ILE A 48 -4.61 -14.55 -26.05
CA ILE A 48 -4.84 -13.23 -26.64
C ILE A 48 -5.91 -13.24 -27.73
N LYS A 49 -6.41 -14.42 -28.13
CA LYS A 49 -7.49 -14.55 -29.10
C LYS A 49 -8.83 -14.26 -28.43
N ILE A 50 -9.27 -13.04 -28.55
CA ILE A 50 -10.48 -12.56 -27.87
C ILE A 50 -11.46 -11.90 -28.84
N THR A 51 -12.73 -11.89 -28.48
CA THR A 51 -13.81 -11.16 -29.17
C THR A 51 -14.54 -10.29 -28.15
N ARG A 52 -14.66 -8.99 -28.42
CA ARG A 52 -15.52 -8.09 -27.62
C ARG A 52 -16.97 -8.34 -28.02
N LEU A 53 -17.80 -8.68 -27.06
CA LEU A 53 -19.21 -8.91 -27.31
C LEU A 53 -19.95 -7.57 -27.44
N ASN A 54 -20.89 -7.51 -28.40
CA ASN A 54 -21.65 -6.29 -28.66
C ASN A 54 -22.75 -6.11 -27.59
N PRO A 55 -22.78 -5.01 -26.85
CA PRO A 55 -23.80 -4.74 -25.83
C PRO A 55 -25.21 -4.43 -26.39
N LYS A 56 -25.37 -4.29 -27.73
CA LYS A 56 -26.68 -4.05 -28.37
C LYS A 56 -27.69 -5.18 -28.13
N SER A 57 -27.27 -6.34 -27.71
CA SER A 57 -28.13 -7.38 -27.20
C SER A 57 -28.46 -7.12 -25.74
N GLU A 58 -29.71 -7.02 -25.33
CA GLU A 58 -30.15 -6.85 -23.94
C GLU A 58 -29.60 -7.93 -22.97
N LYS A 59 -29.06 -9.02 -23.51
CA LYS A 59 -28.46 -10.13 -22.78
C LYS A 59 -26.98 -9.94 -22.45
N VAL A 60 -26.29 -8.96 -23.07
CA VAL A 60 -24.84 -8.75 -22.92
C VAL A 60 -24.56 -7.44 -22.19
N ARG A 61 -23.88 -7.53 -21.06
CA ARG A 61 -23.41 -6.36 -20.30
C ARG A 61 -22.25 -5.68 -21.04
N ASP A 62 -22.13 -4.37 -20.86
CA ASP A 62 -21.00 -3.60 -21.41
C ASP A 62 -19.64 -4.12 -20.90
N GLY A 63 -18.64 -4.12 -21.80
CA GLY A 63 -17.27 -4.49 -21.51
C GLY A 63 -17.04 -6.00 -21.33
N VAL A 64 -17.96 -6.85 -21.76
CA VAL A 64 -17.75 -8.30 -21.77
C VAL A 64 -16.88 -8.70 -22.95
N ILE A 65 -15.87 -9.50 -22.67
CA ILE A 65 -14.91 -10.07 -23.61
C ILE A 65 -15.04 -11.59 -23.55
N GLN A 66 -15.07 -12.25 -24.70
CA GLN A 66 -15.06 -13.71 -24.80
C GLN A 66 -13.70 -14.18 -25.32
N CYS A 67 -13.14 -15.17 -24.66
CA CYS A 67 -11.96 -15.87 -25.15
C CYS A 67 -12.37 -16.86 -26.24
N ASN A 68 -11.70 -16.82 -27.38
CA ASN A 68 -12.01 -17.72 -28.50
C ASN A 68 -11.48 -19.14 -28.26
N ASP A 69 -10.42 -19.30 -27.46
CA ASP A 69 -9.83 -20.62 -27.19
C ASP A 69 -10.59 -21.37 -26.07
N CYS A 70 -10.79 -20.76 -24.89
CA CYS A 70 -11.48 -21.43 -23.76
C CYS A 70 -12.97 -21.12 -23.65
N ARG A 71 -13.51 -20.25 -24.50
CA ARG A 71 -14.90 -19.75 -24.49
C ARG A 71 -15.34 -19.04 -23.20
N GLY A 72 -14.42 -18.85 -22.25
CA GLY A 72 -14.69 -18.13 -21.02
C GLY A 72 -14.97 -16.63 -21.26
N GLN A 73 -16.00 -16.10 -20.60
CA GLN A 73 -16.32 -14.67 -20.63
C GLN A 73 -15.69 -13.96 -19.44
N PHE A 74 -15.16 -12.77 -19.69
CA PHE A 74 -14.52 -11.94 -18.65
C PHE A 74 -14.69 -10.46 -18.94
N THR A 75 -14.43 -9.65 -17.93
CA THR A 75 -14.33 -8.18 -17.99
C THR A 75 -13.02 -7.74 -17.38
N VAL A 76 -12.71 -6.46 -17.44
CA VAL A 76 -11.53 -5.85 -16.78
C VAL A 76 -11.43 -6.14 -15.27
N MET A 77 -12.52 -6.56 -14.62
CA MET A 77 -12.55 -6.87 -13.19
C MET A 77 -12.13 -8.31 -12.86
N VAL A 78 -12.30 -9.26 -13.80
CA VAL A 78 -12.08 -10.69 -13.54
C VAL A 78 -10.59 -10.97 -13.31
N GLY A 79 -10.28 -11.74 -12.28
CA GLY A 79 -8.87 -12.04 -11.90
C GLY A 79 -8.15 -10.94 -11.12
N THR A 80 -8.86 -9.88 -10.70
CA THR A 80 -8.29 -8.74 -10.00
C THR A 80 -8.90 -8.55 -8.60
N ILE A 81 -8.39 -7.56 -7.85
CA ILE A 81 -9.01 -7.13 -6.60
C ILE A 81 -10.47 -6.66 -6.78
N MET A 82 -10.87 -6.27 -7.99
CA MET A 82 -12.22 -5.79 -8.31
C MET A 82 -13.21 -6.93 -8.56
N HIS A 83 -12.75 -8.18 -8.65
CA HIS A 83 -13.56 -9.35 -8.97
C HIS A 83 -14.79 -9.45 -8.06
N ARG A 84 -15.97 -9.65 -8.68
CA ARG A 84 -17.28 -9.75 -8.01
C ARG A 84 -17.61 -8.52 -7.13
N SER A 85 -17.22 -7.34 -7.56
CA SER A 85 -17.61 -6.07 -6.92
C SER A 85 -18.88 -5.53 -7.55
N HIS A 86 -19.75 -4.93 -6.71
CA HIS A 86 -20.89 -4.13 -7.15
C HIS A 86 -20.55 -2.63 -7.24
N ILE A 87 -19.33 -2.24 -6.90
CA ILE A 87 -18.82 -0.89 -7.07
C ILE A 87 -18.55 -0.64 -8.55
N THR A 88 -18.99 0.47 -9.09
CA THR A 88 -18.82 0.82 -10.51
C THR A 88 -17.36 1.05 -10.86
N LEU A 89 -16.97 0.91 -12.12
CA LEU A 89 -15.58 1.13 -12.55
C LEU A 89 -15.16 2.58 -12.32
N ARG A 90 -16.09 3.54 -12.54
CA ARG A 90 -15.89 4.94 -12.21
C ARG A 90 -15.53 5.13 -10.74
N GLN A 91 -16.32 4.54 -9.82
CA GLN A 91 -16.04 4.62 -8.38
C GLN A 91 -14.71 3.96 -8.02
N TRP A 92 -14.30 2.88 -8.69
CA TRP A 92 -13.00 2.26 -8.50
C TRP A 92 -11.85 3.20 -8.88
N VAL A 93 -11.90 3.82 -10.07
CA VAL A 93 -10.87 4.76 -10.53
C VAL A 93 -10.79 5.97 -9.60
N GLN A 94 -11.94 6.55 -9.22
CA GLN A 94 -12.01 7.66 -8.27
C GLN A 94 -11.46 7.28 -6.90
N ALA A 95 -11.72 6.07 -6.40
CA ALA A 95 -11.19 5.58 -5.14
C ALA A 95 -9.66 5.40 -5.18
N PHE A 96 -9.12 4.83 -6.25
CA PHE A 96 -7.68 4.73 -6.45
C PHE A 96 -7.03 6.11 -6.45
N TYR A 97 -7.56 7.03 -7.24
CA TYR A 97 -7.05 8.40 -7.31
C TYR A 97 -7.08 9.08 -5.93
N ALA A 98 -8.22 9.06 -5.24
CA ALA A 98 -8.38 9.68 -3.92
C ALA A 98 -7.42 9.10 -2.88
N MET A 99 -7.22 7.78 -2.87
CA MET A 99 -6.30 7.13 -1.95
C MET A 99 -4.83 7.42 -2.30
N CYS A 100 -4.47 7.59 -3.56
CA CYS A 100 -3.10 7.87 -3.99
C CYS A 100 -2.73 9.35 -3.88
N SER A 101 -3.66 10.27 -4.10
CA SER A 101 -3.42 11.73 -4.05
C SER A 101 -3.26 12.25 -2.62
N SER A 102 -3.94 11.65 -1.65
CA SER A 102 -3.87 12.09 -0.25
C SER A 102 -2.52 11.76 0.39
N LYS A 103 -1.82 12.77 0.91
CA LYS A 103 -0.51 12.60 1.59
C LYS A 103 -0.58 11.78 2.88
N LYS A 104 -1.70 11.86 3.62
CA LYS A 104 -1.86 11.22 4.95
C LYS A 104 -2.84 10.05 4.95
N GLY A 105 -3.50 9.77 3.81
CA GLY A 105 -4.55 8.76 3.69
C GLY A 105 -5.95 9.36 3.66
N VAL A 106 -6.92 8.51 3.36
CA VAL A 106 -8.36 8.83 3.33
C VAL A 106 -9.11 7.82 4.17
N SER A 107 -10.01 8.29 5.05
CA SER A 107 -10.84 7.39 5.83
C SER A 107 -11.92 6.72 4.95
N ALA A 108 -12.30 5.50 5.31
CA ALA A 108 -13.35 4.79 4.59
C ALA A 108 -14.69 5.54 4.62
N LEU A 109 -14.99 6.26 5.70
CA LEU A 109 -16.19 7.08 5.83
C LEU A 109 -16.15 8.30 4.89
N GLN A 110 -14.99 8.94 4.74
CA GLN A 110 -14.82 10.03 3.79
C GLN A 110 -14.98 9.53 2.36
N LEU A 111 -14.38 8.38 2.03
CA LEU A 111 -14.48 7.78 0.71
C LEU A 111 -15.93 7.35 0.39
N GLN A 112 -16.65 6.80 1.39
CA GLN A 112 -18.06 6.47 1.27
C GLN A 112 -18.90 7.68 0.83
N ARG A 113 -18.71 8.81 1.52
CA ARG A 113 -19.46 10.05 1.23
C ARG A 113 -19.10 10.63 -0.13
N ASN A 114 -17.80 10.69 -0.44
CA ASN A 114 -17.32 11.28 -1.70
C ASN A 114 -17.78 10.51 -2.93
N LEU A 115 -17.90 9.18 -2.82
CA LEU A 115 -18.25 8.31 -3.94
C LEU A 115 -19.72 7.86 -3.94
N GLY A 116 -20.53 8.27 -2.96
CA GLY A 116 -21.92 7.85 -2.85
C GLY A 116 -22.09 6.33 -2.63
N ILE A 117 -21.14 5.69 -1.92
CA ILE A 117 -21.23 4.26 -1.64
C ILE A 117 -22.25 4.02 -0.53
N HIS A 118 -23.26 3.16 -0.77
CA HIS A 118 -24.40 2.97 0.14
C HIS A 118 -24.01 2.58 1.57
N THR A 119 -22.99 1.73 1.75
CA THR A 119 -22.64 1.22 3.08
C THR A 119 -21.19 1.48 3.44
N TYR A 120 -20.94 1.80 4.72
CA TYR A 120 -19.58 1.90 5.26
C TYR A 120 -18.78 0.61 5.06
N LYS A 121 -19.44 -0.54 5.22
CA LYS A 121 -18.85 -1.87 5.02
C LYS A 121 -18.25 -2.01 3.61
N ALA A 122 -18.98 -1.58 2.57
CA ALA A 122 -18.52 -1.62 1.19
C ALA A 122 -17.32 -0.69 0.95
N ALA A 123 -17.39 0.55 1.46
CA ALA A 123 -16.29 1.51 1.36
C ALA A 123 -15.05 1.05 2.13
N TRP A 124 -15.21 0.50 3.33
CA TRP A 124 -14.10 -0.06 4.11
C TRP A 124 -13.43 -1.22 3.38
N HIS A 125 -14.23 -2.14 2.81
CA HIS A 125 -13.71 -3.26 2.04
C HIS A 125 -13.00 -2.80 0.75
N LEU A 126 -13.55 -1.79 0.05
CA LEU A 126 -12.92 -1.13 -1.08
C LEU A 126 -11.52 -0.60 -0.72
N CYS A 127 -11.40 0.16 0.39
CA CYS A 127 -10.11 0.65 0.86
C CYS A 127 -9.10 -0.48 1.11
N HIS A 128 -9.55 -1.59 1.72
CA HIS A 128 -8.67 -2.73 1.98
C HIS A 128 -8.25 -3.49 0.72
N ARG A 129 -9.11 -3.53 -0.30
CA ARG A 129 -8.77 -4.08 -1.60
C ARG A 129 -7.74 -3.20 -2.32
N ILE A 130 -7.88 -1.87 -2.27
CA ILE A 130 -6.90 -0.93 -2.84
C ILE A 130 -5.56 -1.03 -2.10
N ARG A 131 -5.55 -1.13 -0.76
CA ARG A 131 -4.32 -1.40 0.01
C ARG A 131 -3.63 -2.68 -0.42
N LEU A 132 -4.39 -3.71 -0.75
CA LEU A 132 -3.82 -4.95 -1.30
C LEU A 132 -3.23 -4.73 -2.70
N ALA A 133 -3.82 -3.88 -3.53
CA ALA A 133 -3.23 -3.51 -4.83
C ALA A 133 -1.91 -2.73 -4.64
N MET A 134 -1.86 -1.82 -3.66
CA MET A 134 -0.66 -1.05 -3.30
C MET A 134 0.45 -1.90 -2.66
N SER A 135 0.18 -3.15 -2.25
CA SER A 135 1.23 -4.01 -1.70
C SER A 135 2.18 -4.42 -2.83
N GLU A 136 3.39 -3.93 -2.73
CA GLU A 136 4.50 -4.29 -3.60
C GLU A 136 5.14 -5.59 -3.11
N GLY A 137 5.66 -6.39 -4.04
CA GLY A 137 6.52 -7.51 -3.70
C GLY A 137 7.86 -7.05 -3.11
N PRO A 138 8.73 -7.99 -2.74
CA PRO A 138 10.11 -7.68 -2.39
C PRO A 138 10.77 -6.88 -3.53
N LEU A 139 11.60 -5.89 -3.17
CA LEU A 139 12.42 -5.18 -4.14
C LEU A 139 13.41 -6.18 -4.77
N ALA A 140 13.47 -6.24 -6.09
CA ALA A 140 14.26 -7.25 -6.81
C ALA A 140 15.73 -7.31 -6.34
N ASP A 141 16.32 -6.16 -6.06
CA ASP A 141 17.71 -6.04 -5.61
C ASP A 141 17.85 -5.62 -4.15
N GLY A 142 16.78 -5.56 -3.40
CA GLY A 142 16.74 -5.00 -2.05
C GLY A 142 16.97 -3.48 -2.01
N LEU A 143 17.01 -2.91 -0.80
CA LEU A 143 17.38 -1.51 -0.56
C LEU A 143 18.89 -1.33 -0.71
N LYS A 144 19.32 -0.24 -1.34
CA LYS A 144 20.74 0.00 -1.71
C LYS A 144 21.32 1.23 -1.00
N GLY A 145 22.64 1.34 -1.04
CA GLY A 145 23.37 2.50 -0.53
C GLY A 145 23.33 2.60 0.99
N THR A 146 22.88 3.72 1.53
CA THR A 146 22.73 3.90 2.98
C THR A 146 21.29 3.62 3.39
N VAL A 147 21.11 2.61 4.22
CA VAL A 147 19.80 2.16 4.71
C VAL A 147 19.70 2.44 6.20
N GLU A 148 18.77 3.30 6.57
CA GLU A 148 18.41 3.60 7.96
C GLU A 148 17.36 2.60 8.44
N VAL A 149 17.56 2.05 9.62
CA VAL A 149 16.68 1.05 10.26
C VAL A 149 16.27 1.55 11.61
N ASP A 150 14.98 1.51 11.87
CA ASP A 150 14.42 1.93 13.16
C ASP A 150 13.06 1.25 13.40
N GLU A 151 12.54 1.27 14.63
CA GLU A 151 11.25 0.72 15.01
C GLU A 151 10.36 1.77 15.65
N THR A 152 9.07 1.59 15.46
CA THR A 152 8.05 2.33 16.18
C THR A 152 6.94 1.41 16.67
N PHE A 153 6.21 1.88 17.67
CA PHE A 153 5.12 1.12 18.28
C PHE A 153 3.78 1.75 17.89
N VAL A 154 2.92 0.98 17.24
CA VAL A 154 1.59 1.40 16.79
C VAL A 154 0.52 0.73 17.63
N GLY A 155 -0.36 1.55 18.21
CA GLY A 155 -1.50 1.10 19.03
C GLY A 155 -2.04 2.22 19.88
N GLY A 156 -3.29 2.08 20.34
CA GLY A 156 -3.95 3.02 21.22
C GLY A 156 -3.45 2.92 22.68
N ARG A 157 -3.87 3.87 23.51
CA ARG A 157 -3.77 3.75 24.96
C ARG A 157 -4.74 2.66 25.44
N PRO A 158 -4.35 1.81 26.39
CA PRO A 158 -5.29 0.91 27.05
C PRO A 158 -6.42 1.71 27.71
N ARG A 159 -7.60 1.10 27.81
CA ARG A 159 -8.74 1.74 28.50
C ARG A 159 -8.40 1.95 29.97
N GLN A 160 -8.94 3.00 30.59
CA GLN A 160 -8.68 3.37 31.99
C GLN A 160 -9.00 2.22 32.97
N SER A 161 -10.04 1.42 32.67
CA SER A 161 -10.37 0.22 33.45
C SER A 161 -9.27 -0.83 33.48
N VAL A 162 -8.48 -0.96 32.41
CA VAL A 162 -7.34 -1.87 32.34
C VAL A 162 -6.13 -1.28 33.06
N ILE A 163 -5.92 0.04 32.94
CA ILE A 163 -4.86 0.77 33.64
C ILE A 163 -5.03 0.63 35.16
N ASN A 164 -6.24 0.85 35.65
CA ASN A 164 -6.53 0.79 37.09
C ASN A 164 -6.35 -0.62 37.71
N LYS A 165 -6.50 -1.67 36.88
CA LYS A 165 -6.36 -3.07 37.34
C LYS A 165 -4.92 -3.58 37.29
N TYR A 166 -4.10 -3.07 36.36
CA TYR A 166 -2.76 -3.57 36.09
C TYR A 166 -1.84 -2.40 35.74
N TYR A 167 -1.67 -1.44 36.68
CA TYR A 167 -0.83 -0.27 36.45
C TYR A 167 0.66 -0.65 36.44
N ASP A 168 1.21 -0.82 35.24
CA ASP A 168 2.66 -0.82 35.01
C ASP A 168 2.96 0.21 33.91
N PRO A 169 3.63 1.33 34.27
CA PRO A 169 3.99 2.38 33.30
C PRO A 169 4.80 1.87 32.10
N LYS A 170 5.58 0.79 32.28
CA LYS A 170 6.40 0.20 31.22
C LYS A 170 5.57 -0.49 30.14
N GLN A 171 4.35 -0.93 30.45
CA GLN A 171 3.45 -1.59 29.49
C GLN A 171 2.86 -0.60 28.46
N PHE A 172 3.00 0.71 28.66
CA PHE A 172 2.39 1.73 27.81
C PHE A 172 3.37 2.45 26.90
N CYS A 173 4.67 2.23 27.06
CA CYS A 173 5.73 2.91 26.32
C CYS A 173 6.81 1.94 25.84
N GLY A 174 7.25 2.09 24.58
CA GLY A 174 8.41 1.38 24.04
C GLY A 174 8.31 -0.13 24.03
N HIS A 175 9.43 -0.77 24.28
CA HIS A 175 9.60 -2.24 24.17
C HIS A 175 8.76 -3.09 25.13
N GLY A 176 8.25 -2.53 26.21
CA GLY A 176 7.37 -3.23 27.17
C GLY A 176 5.88 -3.04 26.91
N SER A 177 5.50 -2.35 25.84
CA SER A 177 4.10 -2.00 25.59
C SER A 177 3.32 -3.11 24.89
N THR A 178 1.98 -3.12 25.07
CA THR A 178 1.06 -3.97 24.32
C THR A 178 0.83 -3.52 22.88
N LYS A 179 1.52 -2.44 22.47
CA LYS A 179 1.48 -1.91 21.10
C LYS A 179 2.24 -2.83 20.16
N ILE A 180 1.89 -2.73 18.88
CA ILE A 180 2.48 -3.58 17.84
C ILE A 180 3.73 -2.87 17.32
N PRO A 181 4.91 -3.51 17.37
CA PRO A 181 6.10 -2.94 16.78
C PRO A 181 6.00 -2.99 15.26
N VAL A 182 6.40 -1.88 14.64
CA VAL A 182 6.54 -1.73 13.20
C VAL A 182 7.98 -1.33 12.92
N MET A 183 8.68 -2.19 12.19
CA MET A 183 10.02 -1.93 11.70
C MET A 183 9.95 -1.22 10.36
N VAL A 184 10.88 -0.28 10.15
CA VAL A 184 11.10 0.35 8.85
C VAL A 184 12.56 0.25 8.44
N LEU A 185 12.76 0.00 7.17
CA LEU A 185 14.05 0.06 6.47
C LEU A 185 13.89 1.15 5.42
N VAL A 186 14.68 2.21 5.47
CA VAL A 186 14.57 3.33 4.54
C VAL A 186 15.91 3.60 3.88
N GLU A 187 15.94 3.49 2.57
CA GLU A 187 17.06 3.93 1.75
C GLU A 187 17.08 5.46 1.68
N ARG A 188 18.21 6.08 1.92
CA ARG A 188 18.36 7.54 1.78
C ARG A 188 18.04 7.99 0.35
N ASN A 189 17.12 8.93 0.21
CA ASN A 189 16.59 9.43 -1.06
C ASN A 189 15.90 8.38 -1.94
N GLY A 190 15.72 7.16 -1.45
CA GLY A 190 15.16 6.02 -2.15
C GLY A 190 13.88 5.47 -1.54
N ASN A 191 13.76 4.16 -1.62
CA ASN A 191 12.60 3.39 -1.21
C ASN A 191 12.59 3.08 0.29
N ALA A 192 11.44 2.65 0.77
CA ALA A 192 11.27 2.14 2.12
C ALA A 192 10.56 0.78 2.09
N VAL A 193 10.85 -0.05 3.08
CA VAL A 193 10.11 -1.26 3.41
C VAL A 193 9.65 -1.15 4.85
N SER A 194 8.36 -1.35 5.10
CA SER A 194 7.82 -1.32 6.44
C SER A 194 6.91 -2.51 6.70
N LYS A 195 7.12 -3.17 7.84
CA LYS A 195 6.31 -4.32 8.24
C LYS A 195 6.09 -4.38 9.75
N PRO A 196 4.91 -4.81 10.22
CA PRO A 196 4.75 -5.20 11.61
C PRO A 196 5.61 -6.41 11.90
N ILE A 197 6.24 -6.43 13.07
CA ILE A 197 6.99 -7.58 13.58
C ILE A 197 6.36 -8.08 14.87
N GLU A 198 6.52 -9.37 15.18
CA GLU A 198 5.91 -9.95 16.38
C GLU A 198 6.62 -9.49 17.64
N ARG A 199 7.94 -9.50 17.60
CA ARG A 199 8.82 -9.08 18.70
C ARG A 199 10.00 -8.28 18.15
N VAL A 200 10.41 -7.32 18.93
CA VAL A 200 11.62 -6.54 18.67
C VAL A 200 12.79 -7.25 19.33
N ASP A 201 13.33 -8.25 18.67
CA ASP A 201 14.49 -9.03 19.09
C ASP A 201 15.53 -9.13 17.97
N SER A 202 16.72 -9.59 18.33
CA SER A 202 17.85 -9.65 17.40
C SER A 202 17.58 -10.55 16.19
N PHE A 203 16.85 -11.64 16.36
CA PHE A 203 16.55 -12.57 15.27
C PHE A 203 15.61 -11.94 14.24
N ASN A 204 14.44 -11.45 14.69
CA ASN A 204 13.43 -10.86 13.81
C ASN A 204 13.96 -9.63 13.06
N LEU A 205 14.74 -8.77 13.75
CA LEU A 205 15.30 -7.57 13.12
C LEU A 205 16.35 -7.93 12.08
N LYS A 206 17.31 -8.78 12.42
CA LYS A 206 18.39 -9.17 11.49
C LYS A 206 17.86 -9.91 10.28
N SER A 207 16.92 -10.85 10.46
CA SER A 207 16.28 -11.55 9.35
C SER A 207 15.60 -10.56 8.41
N ALA A 208 14.83 -9.60 8.97
CA ALA A 208 14.16 -8.60 8.16
C ALA A 208 15.13 -7.68 7.40
N ILE A 209 16.27 -7.33 7.99
CA ILE A 209 17.30 -6.53 7.32
C ILE A 209 17.93 -7.32 6.18
N ILE A 210 18.37 -8.55 6.44
CA ILE A 210 19.03 -9.42 5.45
C ILE A 210 18.10 -9.72 4.27
N GLU A 211 16.81 -9.95 4.51
CA GLU A 211 15.83 -10.21 3.46
C GLU A 211 15.56 -9.04 2.52
N ASN A 212 15.75 -7.80 2.98
CA ASN A 212 15.26 -6.61 2.27
C ASN A 212 16.37 -5.63 1.87
N VAL A 213 17.61 -5.83 2.28
CA VAL A 213 18.73 -4.92 2.02
C VAL A 213 19.82 -5.61 1.22
N ASN A 214 20.34 -4.91 0.20
CA ASN A 214 21.43 -5.38 -0.62
C ASN A 214 22.73 -5.49 0.19
N GLU A 215 23.50 -6.55 -0.01
CA GLU A 215 24.76 -6.82 0.71
C GLU A 215 25.81 -5.72 0.58
N ASN A 216 25.76 -4.92 -0.49
CA ASN A 216 26.71 -3.81 -0.71
C ASN A 216 26.34 -2.54 0.07
N SER A 217 25.25 -2.55 0.82
CA SER A 217 24.73 -1.38 1.54
C SER A 217 25.45 -1.12 2.85
N THR A 218 25.33 0.11 3.35
CA THR A 218 25.68 0.51 4.71
C THR A 218 24.44 0.55 5.56
N ILE A 219 24.43 -0.12 6.70
CA ILE A 219 23.32 -0.08 7.66
C ILE A 219 23.54 1.01 8.70
N MET A 220 22.52 1.79 8.98
CA MET A 220 22.51 2.78 10.07
C MET A 220 21.35 2.49 11.04
N THR A 221 21.66 2.41 12.33
CA THR A 221 20.69 2.15 13.40
C THR A 221 20.97 3.04 14.61
N ASP A 222 20.09 3.00 15.60
CA ASP A 222 20.39 3.47 16.94
C ASP A 222 21.36 2.53 17.68
N GLU A 223 21.66 2.84 18.95
CA GLU A 223 22.58 2.08 19.81
C GLU A 223 22.00 0.78 20.37
N TRP A 224 20.82 0.34 19.92
CA TRP A 224 20.19 -0.81 20.55
C TRP A 224 20.96 -2.12 20.29
N GLN A 225 21.14 -2.92 21.38
CA GLN A 225 21.99 -4.13 21.33
C GLN A 225 21.50 -5.21 20.35
N ALA A 226 20.22 -5.23 20.00
CA ALA A 226 19.65 -6.19 19.06
C ALA A 226 20.29 -6.13 17.68
N TYR A 227 20.87 -4.99 17.29
CA TYR A 227 21.57 -4.79 16.01
C TYR A 227 23.05 -5.23 16.05
N LYS A 228 23.60 -5.57 17.22
CA LYS A 228 25.02 -5.92 17.35
C LYS A 228 25.39 -7.08 16.42
N GLY A 229 26.45 -6.84 15.60
CA GLY A 229 26.99 -7.85 14.69
C GLY A 229 26.31 -7.91 13.31
N ILE A 230 25.28 -7.09 13.01
CA ILE A 230 24.62 -7.07 11.71
C ILE A 230 25.56 -6.63 10.58
N GLY A 231 26.53 -5.77 10.88
CA GLY A 231 27.49 -5.24 9.90
C GLY A 231 28.34 -6.30 9.19
N LYS A 232 28.46 -7.50 9.75
CA LYS A 232 29.19 -8.61 9.12
C LYS A 232 28.54 -9.09 7.82
N ASN A 233 27.26 -8.83 7.63
CA ASN A 233 26.48 -9.23 6.48
C ASN A 233 26.49 -8.18 5.35
N PHE A 234 27.11 -7.01 5.57
CA PHE A 234 27.05 -5.89 4.64
C PHE A 234 28.45 -5.31 4.40
N LYS A 235 28.82 -5.13 3.12
CA LYS A 235 30.13 -4.59 2.74
C LYS A 235 30.34 -3.15 3.19
N GLY A 236 29.27 -2.33 3.25
CA GLY A 236 29.33 -0.98 3.79
C GLY A 236 29.36 -0.90 5.31
N GLY A 237 29.24 -2.06 5.98
CA GLY A 237 29.28 -2.16 7.44
C GLY A 237 28.05 -1.64 8.16
N HIS A 238 28.17 -1.46 9.46
CA HIS A 238 27.14 -0.95 10.35
C HIS A 238 27.62 0.27 11.10
N LYS A 239 26.87 1.37 11.00
CA LYS A 239 27.13 2.63 11.70
C LYS A 239 26.02 2.89 12.70
N VAL A 240 26.37 3.29 13.91
CA VAL A 240 25.46 3.47 15.04
C VAL A 240 25.42 4.94 15.46
N ILE A 241 24.20 5.48 15.64
CA ILE A 241 23.96 6.79 16.25
C ILE A 241 23.61 6.60 17.73
N LYS A 242 24.19 7.42 18.62
CA LYS A 242 23.98 7.34 20.07
C LYS A 242 22.98 8.38 20.55
N HIS A 243 21.71 8.06 20.56
CA HIS A 243 20.65 8.94 21.06
C HIS A 243 20.73 9.19 22.58
N LYS A 244 21.29 8.26 23.35
CA LYS A 244 21.50 8.43 24.81
C LYS A 244 22.42 9.61 25.12
N ASP A 245 23.40 9.85 24.28
CA ASP A 245 24.33 10.98 24.41
C ASP A 245 23.75 12.29 23.83
N LYS A 246 22.43 12.29 23.48
CA LYS A 246 21.74 13.42 22.78
C LYS A 246 22.36 13.76 21.43
N ILE A 247 23.07 12.83 20.81
CA ILE A 247 23.66 12.98 19.49
C ILE A 247 22.66 12.43 18.47
N TYR A 248 21.99 13.31 17.73
CA TYR A 248 21.01 12.95 16.70
C TYR A 248 21.63 12.88 15.30
N VAL A 249 22.76 13.53 15.10
CA VAL A 249 23.52 13.57 13.84
C VAL A 249 25.02 13.59 14.17
N LYS A 250 25.80 12.69 13.55
CA LYS A 250 27.26 12.68 13.64
C LYS A 250 27.84 12.55 12.23
N GLY A 251 28.14 13.68 11.58
CA GLY A 251 28.46 13.72 10.17
C GLY A 251 27.28 13.16 9.36
N ASP A 252 27.52 12.12 8.55
CA ASP A 252 26.49 11.47 7.75
C ASP A 252 25.68 10.41 8.52
N ILE A 253 26.01 10.13 9.79
CA ILE A 253 25.32 9.10 10.58
C ILE A 253 24.08 9.72 11.22
N THR A 254 22.90 9.23 10.83
CA THR A 254 21.59 9.68 11.34
C THR A 254 20.51 8.65 11.01
N THR A 255 19.37 8.68 11.75
CA THR A 255 18.15 7.93 11.47
C THR A 255 16.96 8.85 11.11
N ASN A 256 17.24 10.10 10.75
CA ASN A 256 16.21 11.11 10.48
C ASN A 256 15.27 10.73 9.32
N THR A 257 15.74 9.94 8.36
CA THR A 257 14.88 9.49 7.25
C THR A 257 13.86 8.47 7.74
N ALA A 258 14.27 7.55 8.60
CA ALA A 258 13.37 6.60 9.26
C ALA A 258 12.36 7.31 10.16
N GLU A 259 12.80 8.31 10.94
CA GLU A 259 11.92 9.15 11.77
C GLU A 259 10.89 9.91 10.91
N SER A 260 11.30 10.43 9.75
CA SER A 260 10.41 11.11 8.80
C SER A 260 9.34 10.16 8.25
N TYR A 261 9.70 8.91 7.96
CA TYR A 261 8.74 7.88 7.58
C TYR A 261 7.75 7.60 8.71
N PHE A 262 8.22 7.43 9.94
CA PHE A 262 7.34 7.23 11.08
C PHE A 262 6.41 8.40 11.36
N ALA A 263 6.89 9.62 11.16
CA ALA A 263 6.05 10.81 11.27
C ALA A 263 4.89 10.78 10.25
N LEU A 264 5.14 10.29 9.03
CA LEU A 264 4.10 10.09 8.02
C LEU A 264 3.10 9.02 8.46
N LEU A 265 3.57 7.83 8.85
CA LEU A 265 2.74 6.72 9.33
C LEU A 265 1.88 7.13 10.53
N LYS A 266 2.49 7.72 11.56
CA LYS A 266 1.80 8.16 12.77
C LYS A 266 0.73 9.22 12.50
N ARG A 267 1.01 10.19 11.62
CA ARG A 267 0.02 11.21 11.20
C ARG A 267 -1.20 10.58 10.52
N GLY A 268 -1.01 9.52 9.71
CA GLY A 268 -2.12 8.78 9.13
C GLY A 268 -2.89 7.97 10.17
N VAL A 269 -2.18 7.22 11.01
CA VAL A 269 -2.82 6.36 12.03
C VAL A 269 -3.61 7.21 13.04
N HIS A 270 -3.03 8.27 13.58
CA HIS A 270 -3.70 9.08 14.62
C HIS A 270 -4.67 10.11 14.04
N GLY A 271 -4.35 10.72 12.88
CA GLY A 271 -5.14 11.82 12.34
C GLY A 271 -6.27 11.40 11.38
N ILE A 272 -6.14 10.22 10.74
CA ILE A 272 -7.09 9.79 9.69
C ILE A 272 -7.84 8.53 10.09
N PHE A 273 -7.11 7.50 10.56
CA PHE A 273 -7.70 6.18 10.83
C PHE A 273 -8.10 6.00 12.29
N HIS A 274 -7.55 6.81 13.19
CA HIS A 274 -7.74 6.82 14.65
C HIS A 274 -7.35 5.50 15.34
N HIS A 275 -7.73 4.37 14.77
CA HIS A 275 -7.39 3.04 15.28
C HIS A 275 -7.15 2.06 14.13
N VAL A 276 -6.05 1.32 14.23
CA VAL A 276 -5.71 0.23 13.31
C VAL A 276 -5.46 -1.03 14.12
N SER A 277 -6.25 -2.07 13.89
CA SER A 277 -6.09 -3.34 14.59
C SER A 277 -4.84 -4.08 14.11
N LYS A 278 -4.26 -4.93 14.97
CA LYS A 278 -3.10 -5.78 14.67
C LYS A 278 -3.25 -6.52 13.34
N ARG A 279 -4.41 -7.11 13.13
CA ARG A 279 -4.79 -7.88 11.94
C ARG A 279 -4.65 -7.10 10.63
N HIS A 280 -4.90 -5.80 10.64
CA HIS A 280 -4.91 -4.97 9.44
C HIS A 280 -3.66 -4.11 9.29
N LEU A 281 -2.83 -4.02 10.33
CA LEU A 281 -1.71 -3.09 10.38
C LEU A 281 -0.75 -3.26 9.20
N ASN A 282 -0.48 -4.50 8.79
CA ASN A 282 0.38 -4.74 7.63
C ASN A 282 -0.14 -4.06 6.35
N ARG A 283 -1.46 -4.08 6.08
CA ARG A 283 -2.03 -3.42 4.90
C ARG A 283 -1.88 -1.89 4.96
N TYR A 284 -1.90 -1.31 6.16
CA TYR A 284 -1.63 0.12 6.33
C TYR A 284 -0.13 0.42 6.16
N CYS A 285 0.76 -0.42 6.67
CA CYS A 285 2.19 -0.29 6.41
C CYS A 285 2.47 -0.32 4.90
N GLN A 286 1.86 -1.24 4.14
CA GLN A 286 1.97 -1.31 2.68
C GLN A 286 1.44 -0.04 2.00
N GLU A 287 0.33 0.54 2.45
CA GLU A 287 -0.19 1.81 1.93
C GLU A 287 0.82 2.96 2.14
N PHE A 288 1.44 3.05 3.34
CA PHE A 288 2.43 4.10 3.62
C PHE A 288 3.76 3.85 2.92
N GLN A 289 4.18 2.60 2.77
CA GLN A 289 5.31 2.20 1.95
C GLN A 289 5.12 2.63 0.50
N PHE A 290 3.98 2.31 -0.10
CA PHE A 290 3.62 2.72 -1.45
C PHE A 290 3.66 4.25 -1.61
N ARG A 291 3.08 5.02 -0.66
CA ARG A 291 3.13 6.49 -0.66
C ARG A 291 4.55 7.03 -0.62
N TRP A 292 5.41 6.44 0.19
CA TRP A 292 6.81 6.84 0.31
C TRP A 292 7.58 6.55 -0.97
N ASN A 293 7.45 5.35 -1.50
CA ASN A 293 8.18 4.90 -2.68
C ASN A 293 7.80 5.70 -3.94
N HIS A 294 6.54 6.11 -4.03
CA HIS A 294 6.02 6.89 -5.15
C HIS A 294 5.88 8.40 -4.88
N ARG A 295 6.50 8.94 -3.82
CA ARG A 295 6.31 10.34 -3.38
C ARG A 295 6.75 11.40 -4.40
N LYS A 296 7.64 11.04 -5.32
CA LYS A 296 8.16 11.94 -6.36
C LYS A 296 7.26 11.99 -7.61
N LEU A 297 6.30 11.07 -7.74
CA LEU A 297 5.37 11.01 -8.86
C LEU A 297 4.15 11.91 -8.63
N ASN A 298 3.49 12.33 -9.71
CA ASN A 298 2.21 13.02 -9.62
C ASN A 298 1.08 12.07 -9.17
N ASP A 299 -0.08 12.64 -8.81
CA ASP A 299 -1.18 11.89 -8.20
C ASP A 299 -1.78 10.84 -9.15
N GLY A 300 -1.94 11.20 -10.42
CA GLY A 300 -2.48 10.28 -11.43
C GLY A 300 -1.53 9.13 -11.73
N THR A 301 -0.23 9.40 -11.89
CA THR A 301 0.78 8.34 -12.07
C THR A 301 0.83 7.40 -10.88
N ARG A 302 0.73 7.91 -9.65
CA ARG A 302 0.63 7.04 -8.44
C ARG A 302 -0.62 6.14 -8.50
N ALA A 303 -1.76 6.68 -8.96
CA ALA A 303 -2.97 5.90 -9.13
C ALA A 303 -2.81 4.82 -10.21
N GLU A 304 -2.17 5.12 -11.34
CA GLU A 304 -1.83 4.13 -12.38
C GLU A 304 -0.97 3.00 -11.82
N HIS A 305 0.10 3.31 -11.06
CA HIS A 305 0.94 2.30 -10.41
C HIS A 305 0.14 1.42 -9.44
N ALA A 306 -0.75 1.99 -8.65
CA ALA A 306 -1.61 1.21 -7.75
C ALA A 306 -2.58 0.30 -8.54
N ILE A 307 -3.12 0.77 -9.68
CA ILE A 307 -3.97 -0.02 -10.56
C ILE A 307 -3.18 -1.14 -11.23
N GLN A 308 -1.93 -0.94 -11.63
CA GLN A 308 -1.08 -2.02 -12.15
C GLN A 308 -0.92 -3.19 -11.15
N GLY A 309 -0.98 -2.90 -9.86
CA GLY A 309 -0.90 -3.91 -8.81
C GLY A 309 -2.17 -4.72 -8.55
N ILE A 310 -3.23 -4.63 -9.39
CA ILE A 310 -4.50 -5.33 -9.15
C ILE A 310 -4.50 -6.80 -9.55
N GLU A 311 -3.63 -7.19 -10.47
CA GLU A 311 -3.64 -8.50 -11.16
C GLU A 311 -3.34 -9.64 -10.19
N GLY A 312 -4.07 -10.75 -10.33
CA GLY A 312 -3.86 -11.97 -9.53
C GLY A 312 -4.21 -11.85 -8.03
N LYS A 313 -4.53 -10.65 -7.56
CA LYS A 313 -4.84 -10.40 -6.14
C LYS A 313 -6.35 -10.49 -5.89
N ARG A 314 -6.72 -11.09 -4.78
CA ARG A 314 -8.13 -11.19 -4.36
C ARG A 314 -8.28 -11.09 -2.86
N LEU A 315 -9.16 -10.20 -2.41
CA LEU A 315 -9.55 -10.07 -1.03
C LEU A 315 -11.07 -10.18 -0.92
N THR A 316 -11.57 -11.26 -0.32
CA THR A 316 -12.99 -11.38 0.02
C THR A 316 -13.28 -10.67 1.34
N TYR A 317 -14.52 -10.24 1.56
CA TYR A 317 -14.89 -9.57 2.81
C TYR A 317 -14.60 -10.48 4.04
N LYS A 318 -14.96 -11.75 3.97
CA LYS A 318 -14.67 -12.72 5.04
C LYS A 318 -13.18 -12.75 5.40
N LYS A 319 -12.28 -12.85 4.40
CA LYS A 319 -10.83 -12.79 4.61
C LYS A 319 -10.32 -11.41 5.07
N ALA A 320 -11.08 -10.36 4.82
CA ALA A 320 -10.71 -9.01 5.28
C ALA A 320 -11.03 -8.81 6.75
N VAL A 321 -12.08 -9.43 7.30
CA VAL A 321 -12.54 -9.28 8.69
C VAL A 321 -12.13 -10.43 9.61
N CYS A 322 -11.82 -11.61 9.06
CA CYS A 322 -11.18 -12.71 9.76
C CYS A 322 -9.66 -12.58 9.68
#